data_d754631f8ed5dd9eed3a44ca6caddee2
#
_entry.id   d754631f8ed5dd9eed3a44ca6caddee2
#
_cell.length_a   1.000
_cell.length_b   1.000
_cell.length_c   1.000
_cell.angle_alpha   90.00
_cell.angle_beta   90.00
_cell.angle_gamma   90.00
#
_symmetry.space_group_name_H-M   'P 1'
#
loop_
_entity.id
_entity.type
_entity.pdbx_description
1 polymer ?
#
loop_
_entity_poly.entity_id
_entity_poly.type
_entity_poly.pdbx_seq_one_letter_code
_entity_poly.pdbx_strand_id
1 'polypeptide(L)'
;MKPLARNDVTGTPIKVGDVVRIIGVPDLSGMSADCQAESAPVFRHLVGTYKRVEEFDEFGHAWLRFTIRSGPHAGWHSVAIEPCLLRIRVGRH
;
A
#
# COMPACT_ATOMS: atom_id res chain seq x y z
N MET A 1 -13.39 -17.40 -2.15
CA MET A 1 -12.26 -16.91 -1.33
C MET A 1 -12.71 -15.71 -0.50
N LYS A 2 -12.36 -15.67 0.75
CA LYS A 2 -12.71 -14.54 1.61
C LYS A 2 -11.79 -13.35 1.30
N PRO A 3 -12.34 -12.13 1.26
CA PRO A 3 -11.50 -10.94 1.16
C PRO A 3 -10.58 -10.80 2.37
N LEU A 4 -9.50 -10.07 2.19
CA LEU A 4 -8.62 -9.72 3.30
C LEU A 4 -9.37 -8.87 4.32
N ALA A 5 -9.04 -9.04 5.59
CA ALA A 5 -9.56 -8.14 6.63
C ALA A 5 -8.99 -6.74 6.42
N ARG A 6 -9.85 -5.73 6.56
CA ARG A 6 -9.45 -4.33 6.36
C ARG A 6 -8.87 -3.72 7.64
N ASN A 7 -7.98 -4.46 8.29
CA ASN A 7 -7.35 -4.05 9.54
C ASN A 7 -5.87 -3.83 9.31
N ASP A 8 -5.31 -2.82 9.97
CA ASP A 8 -3.89 -2.57 9.92
C ASP A 8 -3.10 -3.61 10.74
N VAL A 9 -1.78 -3.45 10.80
CA VAL A 9 -0.89 -4.39 11.50
C VAL A 9 -1.24 -4.52 12.99
N THR A 10 -1.86 -3.50 13.58
CA THR A 10 -2.26 -3.51 15.00
C THR A 10 -3.65 -4.12 15.22
N GLY A 11 -4.36 -4.46 14.16
CA GLY A 11 -5.73 -4.96 14.21
C GLY A 11 -6.78 -3.86 14.18
N THR A 12 -6.40 -2.61 13.97
CA THR A 12 -7.32 -1.48 13.92
C THR A 12 -7.97 -1.41 12.53
N PRO A 13 -9.31 -1.27 12.44
CA PRO A 13 -9.96 -1.16 11.13
C PRO A 13 -9.54 0.10 10.39
N ILE A 14 -9.23 -0.08 9.10
CA ILE A 14 -8.85 1.01 8.20
C ILE A 14 -10.09 1.45 7.43
N LYS A 15 -10.25 2.76 7.27
CA LYS A 15 -11.33 3.36 6.48
C LYS A 15 -10.75 4.12 5.30
N VAL A 16 -11.54 4.24 4.24
CA VAL A 16 -11.20 5.12 3.12
C VAL A 16 -10.99 6.54 3.66
N GLY A 17 -9.91 7.16 3.25
CA GLY A 17 -9.50 8.47 3.73
C GLY A 17 -8.51 8.46 4.88
N ASP A 18 -8.32 7.31 5.53
CA ASP A 18 -7.32 7.21 6.59
C ASP A 18 -5.90 7.36 6.01
N VAL A 19 -5.04 8.04 6.75
CA VAL A 19 -3.62 8.13 6.43
C VAL A 19 -2.92 6.97 7.11
N VAL A 20 -2.18 6.20 6.34
CA VAL A 20 -1.48 5.00 6.82
C VAL A 20 0.00 5.09 6.48
N ARG A 21 0.82 4.49 7.35
CA ARG A 21 2.24 4.29 7.06
C ARG A 21 2.42 2.91 6.46
N ILE A 22 3.18 2.84 5.38
CA ILE A 22 3.53 1.57 4.75
C ILE A 22 4.71 0.98 5.51
N ILE A 23 4.54 -0.20 6.10
CA ILE A 23 5.54 -0.81 6.96
C ILE A 23 6.21 -2.04 6.36
N GLY A 24 5.75 -2.51 5.21
CA GLY A 24 6.35 -3.66 4.55
C GLY A 24 6.03 -3.71 3.08
N VAL A 25 6.76 -4.58 2.37
CA VAL A 25 6.56 -4.81 0.94
C VAL A 25 5.71 -6.07 0.77
N PRO A 26 4.68 -6.04 -0.10
CA PRO A 26 3.89 -7.24 -0.39
C PRO A 26 4.75 -8.37 -0.92
N ASP A 27 4.28 -9.60 -0.73
CA ASP A 27 4.91 -10.77 -1.34
C ASP A 27 4.63 -10.74 -2.84
N LEU A 28 5.68 -10.56 -3.62
CA LEU A 28 5.59 -10.48 -5.08
C LEU A 28 5.92 -11.81 -5.76
N SER A 29 6.08 -12.88 -5.01
CA SER A 29 6.51 -14.19 -5.54
C SER A 29 5.54 -14.77 -6.56
N GLY A 30 4.25 -14.38 -6.52
CA GLY A 30 3.26 -14.81 -7.50
C GLY A 30 3.30 -14.07 -8.83
N MET A 31 4.11 -13.03 -8.93
CA MET A 31 4.26 -12.25 -10.16
C MET A 31 5.35 -12.83 -11.05
N SER A 32 5.28 -12.54 -12.36
CA SER A 32 6.39 -12.84 -13.26
C SER A 32 7.63 -12.04 -12.85
N ALA A 33 8.82 -12.51 -13.28
CA ALA A 33 10.07 -11.81 -12.96
C ALA A 33 10.06 -10.36 -13.44
N ASP A 34 9.50 -10.11 -14.63
CA ASP A 34 9.42 -8.75 -15.17
C ASP A 34 8.52 -7.85 -14.34
N CYS A 35 7.35 -8.36 -13.92
CA CYS A 35 6.46 -7.61 -13.04
C CYS A 35 7.08 -7.32 -11.69
N GLN A 36 7.82 -8.28 -11.12
CA GLN A 36 8.54 -8.06 -9.87
C GLN A 36 9.60 -6.97 -10.02
N ALA A 37 10.34 -6.98 -11.13
CA ALA A 37 11.38 -5.99 -11.38
C ALA A 37 10.80 -4.58 -11.50
N GLU A 38 9.59 -4.44 -12.03
CA GLU A 38 8.93 -3.14 -12.14
C GLU A 38 8.28 -2.69 -10.84
N SER A 39 7.68 -3.63 -10.09
CA SER A 39 6.88 -3.32 -8.91
C SER A 39 7.71 -3.16 -7.64
N ALA A 40 8.74 -3.97 -7.46
CA ALA A 40 9.52 -3.96 -6.23
C ALA A 40 10.15 -2.61 -5.90
N PRO A 41 10.74 -1.86 -6.87
CA PRO A 41 11.28 -0.53 -6.56
C PRO A 41 10.20 0.45 -6.10
N VAL A 42 9.00 0.38 -6.68
CA VAL A 42 7.88 1.24 -6.31
C VAL A 42 7.47 0.97 -4.86
N PHE A 43 7.30 -0.30 -4.50
CA PHE A 43 6.94 -0.66 -3.13
C PHE A 43 8.03 -0.29 -2.13
N ARG A 44 9.31 -0.48 -2.49
CA ARG A 44 10.42 -0.07 -1.62
C ARG A 44 10.44 1.44 -1.39
N HIS A 45 10.08 2.21 -2.41
CA HIS A 45 9.95 3.67 -2.28
C HIS A 45 8.87 4.05 -1.26
N LEU A 46 7.81 3.25 -1.18
CA LEU A 46 6.69 3.52 -0.28
C LEU A 46 6.97 3.20 1.18
N VAL A 47 7.82 2.20 1.46
CA VAL A 47 8.08 1.77 2.84
C VAL A 47 8.57 2.94 3.68
N GLY A 48 7.94 3.15 4.83
CA GLY A 48 8.24 4.26 5.72
C GLY A 48 7.52 5.56 5.40
N THR A 49 6.79 5.62 4.28
CA THR A 49 6.03 6.83 3.92
C THR A 49 4.59 6.73 4.41
N TYR A 50 3.92 7.88 4.44
CA TYR A 50 2.50 7.98 4.79
C TYR A 50 1.70 8.28 3.53
N LYS A 51 0.62 7.54 3.33
CA LYS A 51 -0.29 7.72 2.19
C LYS A 51 -1.73 7.60 2.65
N ARG A 52 -2.63 8.23 1.91
CA ARG A 52 -4.07 8.13 2.17
C ARG A 52 -4.64 6.93 1.43
N VAL A 53 -5.51 6.17 2.11
CA VAL A 53 -6.26 5.09 1.48
C VAL A 53 -7.35 5.70 0.62
N GLU A 54 -7.30 5.44 -0.69
CA GLU A 54 -8.27 5.96 -1.64
C GLU A 54 -9.51 5.08 -1.75
N GLU A 55 -9.32 3.76 -1.73
CA GLU A 55 -10.41 2.80 -1.83
C GLU A 55 -9.96 1.41 -1.38
N PHE A 56 -10.91 0.51 -1.23
CA PHE A 56 -10.64 -0.92 -1.07
C PHE A 56 -11.25 -1.64 -2.26
N ASP A 57 -10.55 -2.66 -2.75
CA ASP A 57 -11.09 -3.50 -3.81
C ASP A 57 -11.93 -4.65 -3.23
N GLU A 58 -12.49 -5.47 -4.11
CA GLU A 58 -13.33 -6.59 -3.70
C GLU A 58 -12.56 -7.67 -2.93
N PHE A 59 -11.23 -7.67 -3.02
CA PHE A 59 -10.37 -8.62 -2.31
C PHE A 59 -9.88 -8.08 -0.97
N GLY A 60 -10.22 -6.84 -0.63
CA GLY A 60 -9.82 -6.21 0.62
C GLY A 60 -8.47 -5.53 0.58
N HIS A 61 -7.86 -5.37 -0.59
CA HIS A 61 -6.63 -4.60 -0.72
C HIS A 61 -6.93 -3.10 -0.61
N ALA A 62 -6.09 -2.40 0.12
CA ALA A 62 -6.14 -0.94 0.18
C ALA A 62 -5.41 -0.35 -1.02
N TRP A 63 -6.06 0.55 -1.73
CA TRP A 63 -5.49 1.22 -2.89
C TRP A 63 -4.93 2.57 -2.48
N LEU A 64 -3.67 2.80 -2.81
CA LEU A 64 -2.93 4.04 -2.53
C LEU A 64 -2.53 4.67 -3.85
N ARG A 65 -2.74 5.98 -3.97
CA ARG A 65 -2.32 6.74 -5.14
C ARG A 65 -1.27 7.76 -4.71
N PHE A 66 -0.20 7.86 -5.46
CA PHE A 66 0.91 8.73 -5.11
C PHE A 66 1.72 9.10 -6.34
N THR A 67 2.62 10.06 -6.16
CA THR A 67 3.51 10.52 -7.22
C THR A 67 4.95 10.28 -6.81
N ILE A 68 5.75 9.74 -7.72
CA ILE A 68 7.21 9.71 -7.59
C ILE A 68 7.74 10.87 -8.42
N ARG A 69 8.51 11.76 -7.79
CA ARG A 69 8.89 13.03 -8.41
C ARG A 69 10.08 12.92 -9.35
N SER A 70 10.96 11.94 -9.16
CA SER A 70 12.17 11.82 -9.97
C SER A 70 12.60 10.37 -10.10
N GLY A 71 13.53 10.12 -11.03
CA GLY A 71 14.07 8.79 -11.25
C GLY A 71 13.32 8.03 -12.33
N PRO A 72 13.73 6.77 -12.59
CA PRO A 72 13.15 5.97 -13.68
C PRO A 72 11.69 5.61 -13.49
N HIS A 73 11.17 5.74 -12.26
CA HIS A 73 9.77 5.43 -11.95
C HIS A 73 8.95 6.69 -11.68
N ALA A 74 9.40 7.87 -12.14
CA ALA A 74 8.69 9.14 -11.94
C ALA A 74 7.30 9.10 -12.58
N GLY A 75 6.34 9.76 -11.93
CA GLY A 75 4.96 9.87 -12.39
C GLY A 75 3.95 9.39 -11.37
N TRP A 76 2.70 9.27 -11.79
CA TRP A 76 1.61 8.80 -10.96
C TRP A 76 1.60 7.28 -10.85
N HIS A 77 1.37 6.79 -9.64
CA HIS A 77 1.26 5.37 -9.36
C HIS A 77 0.02 5.08 -8.54
N SER A 78 -0.60 3.93 -8.79
CA SER A 78 -1.64 3.36 -7.94
C SER A 78 -1.23 1.95 -7.58
N VAL A 79 -1.23 1.63 -6.30
CA VAL A 79 -0.87 0.29 -5.84
C VAL A 79 -1.93 -0.25 -4.91
N ALA A 80 -2.16 -1.56 -5.00
CA ALA A 80 -3.00 -2.30 -4.06
C ALA A 80 -2.07 -2.97 -3.05
N ILE A 81 -2.34 -2.79 -1.77
CA ILE A 81 -1.50 -3.34 -0.72
C ILE A 81 -2.36 -4.02 0.35
N GLU A 82 -1.85 -5.09 0.93
CA GLU A 82 -2.52 -5.80 1.99
C GLU A 82 -2.61 -4.91 3.24
N PRO A 83 -3.79 -4.78 3.86
CA PRO A 83 -3.95 -3.90 5.03
C PRO A 83 -3.00 -4.22 6.18
N CYS A 84 -2.62 -5.50 6.34
CA CYS A 84 -1.69 -5.90 7.41
C CYS A 84 -0.27 -5.33 7.23
N LEU A 85 0.05 -4.76 6.06
CA LEU A 85 1.31 -4.08 5.80
C LEU A 85 1.22 -2.58 6.05
N LEU A 86 0.11 -2.12 6.61
CA LEU A 86 -0.16 -0.71 6.87
C LEU A 86 -0.36 -0.49 8.36
N ARG A 87 -0.03 0.71 8.81
CA ARG A 87 -0.32 1.15 10.18
C ARG A 87 -0.99 2.50 10.12
N ILE A 88 -2.18 2.60 10.71
CA ILE A 88 -2.93 3.85 10.74
C ILE A 88 -2.13 4.90 11.50
N ARG A 89 -2.03 6.08 10.91
CA ARG A 89 -1.42 7.22 11.57
C ARG A 89 -2.33 7.67 12.70
N VAL A 90 -1.79 7.71 13.92
CA VAL A 90 -2.54 8.23 15.06
C VAL A 90 -2.62 9.75 14.93
N GLY A 91 -3.83 10.28 15.00
CA GLY A 91 -4.04 11.72 14.94
C GLY A 91 -3.35 12.44 16.08
N ARG A 92 -2.78 13.60 15.77
CA ARG A 92 -2.17 14.49 16.75
C ARG A 92 -3.05 15.71 16.85
N HIS A 93 -3.28 16.10 18.05
CA HIS A 93 -4.14 17.26 18.34
C HIS A 93 -3.34 18.41 18.91
#